data_2dd1e98bbaabc99fef8244279ec880f0
#
_entry.id   2dd1e98bbaabc99fef8244279ec880f0
#
_cell.length_a   1.000
_cell.length_b   1.000
_cell.length_c   1.000
_cell.angle_alpha   90.00
_cell.angle_beta   90.00
_cell.angle_gamma   90.00
#
_symmetry.space_group_name_H-M   'P 1'
#
loop_
_entity.id
_entity.type
_entity.pdbx_description
1 polymer ?
#
loop_
_entity_poly.entity_id
_entity_poly.type
_entity_poly.pdbx_seq_one_letter_code
_entity_poly.pdbx_strand_id
1 'polypeptide(L)'
;MHEHQTRREWLIRTTSAVAGACLAGVRSGVATVAPTARVAVARCRSYDAELLPTLSKVFDQLGGLGRIVKGKTVAIKINLTGMPSYRVGYLPLGDTHYTNPDVIAATVHLMARAGARRIRLLESPWSTADPVEEYLMQADWEPRDILSAAPNVEFVNTNWLGSGRKYSRLVVPFGGYVFPAFDLNQAYEDCDVFVSLAKMKEHATAGITLSMKNCFGITPATVYGSGAGEDEPSDLPKGGRIFIHTGYRQPPKSAPSEKDPASPREDGYRVPRVVVDLVSARPIDLAIVEGVRTITGGEGPWIRGVAPASPGVIVAGTNPVTTDAVCMAVMGYDPKADRGKPPFETCDSTLRLAEAAGLGTRDMRRIEVVGTPVTEVMFDFAAVRKH
;
A
#
# COMPACT_ATOMS: atom_id res chain seq x y z
N MET A 1 33.85 -18.19 -3.71
CA MET A 1 33.25 -17.00 -4.38
C MET A 1 31.84 -17.37 -4.75
N HIS A 2 30.81 -16.91 -3.97
CA HIS A 2 29.41 -17.10 -4.31
C HIS A 2 28.96 -15.85 -5.05
N GLU A 3 28.65 -16.01 -6.35
CA GLU A 3 28.04 -14.95 -7.15
C GLU A 3 26.66 -14.62 -6.59
N HIS A 4 26.46 -13.36 -6.22
CA HIS A 4 25.16 -12.81 -5.86
C HIS A 4 24.32 -12.68 -7.12
N GLN A 5 23.45 -13.66 -7.39
CA GLN A 5 22.43 -13.53 -8.41
C GLN A 5 21.43 -12.45 -8.01
N THR A 6 21.19 -11.47 -8.88
CA THR A 6 20.21 -10.42 -8.64
C THR A 6 18.78 -10.94 -8.87
N ARG A 7 17.79 -10.35 -8.20
CA ARG A 7 16.35 -10.67 -8.35
C ARG A 7 15.89 -10.61 -9.82
N ARG A 8 16.56 -9.80 -10.64
CA ARG A 8 16.32 -9.65 -12.08
C ARG A 8 16.69 -10.91 -12.86
N GLU A 9 17.79 -11.57 -12.49
CA GLU A 9 18.23 -12.81 -13.15
C GLU A 9 17.36 -14.01 -12.77
N TRP A 10 16.81 -14.03 -11.56
CA TRP A 10 15.84 -15.04 -11.13
C TRP A 10 14.53 -14.94 -11.89
N LEU A 11 14.00 -13.72 -12.07
CA LEU A 11 12.79 -13.47 -12.86
C LEU A 11 12.96 -13.81 -14.34
N ILE A 12 14.14 -13.53 -14.93
CA ILE A 12 14.43 -13.87 -16.33
C ILE A 12 14.54 -15.39 -16.53
N ARG A 13 15.09 -16.13 -15.56
CA ARG A 13 15.18 -17.59 -15.66
C ARG A 13 13.85 -18.30 -15.49
N THR A 14 12.94 -17.79 -14.67
CA THR A 14 11.59 -18.34 -14.54
C THR A 14 10.70 -18.05 -15.76
N THR A 15 10.90 -16.91 -16.45
CA THR A 15 10.16 -16.59 -17.68
C THR A 15 10.68 -17.34 -18.91
N SER A 16 11.98 -17.69 -18.98
CA SER A 16 12.54 -18.44 -20.11
C SER A 16 12.11 -19.92 -20.15
N ALA A 17 11.66 -20.49 -19.04
CA ALA A 17 11.13 -21.87 -19.00
C ALA A 17 9.67 -21.98 -19.51
N VAL A 18 8.97 -20.85 -19.73
CA VAL A 18 7.58 -20.82 -20.20
C VAL A 18 7.46 -20.50 -21.69
N ALA A 19 8.53 -20.02 -22.35
CA ALA A 19 8.47 -19.59 -23.75
C ALA A 19 8.65 -20.73 -24.78
N GLY A 20 8.75 -21.99 -24.37
CA GLY A 20 9.06 -23.14 -25.24
C GLY A 20 7.87 -24.03 -25.63
N ALA A 21 6.60 -23.68 -25.34
CA ALA A 21 5.46 -24.57 -25.58
C ALA A 21 4.24 -23.86 -26.16
N CYS A 22 4.40 -23.13 -27.25
CA CYS A 22 3.28 -22.65 -28.06
C CYS A 22 3.22 -23.41 -29.37
N LEU A 23 2.59 -24.61 -29.36
CA LEU A 23 1.89 -25.20 -30.50
C LEU A 23 0.93 -26.30 -30.03
N ALA A 24 -0.34 -26.07 -30.31
CA ALA A 24 -1.45 -27.02 -30.39
C ALA A 24 -1.85 -27.80 -29.12
N GLY A 25 -2.94 -27.42 -28.52
CA GLY A 25 -3.71 -28.21 -27.57
C GLY A 25 -4.48 -27.30 -26.60
N VAL A 26 -5.82 -27.33 -26.66
CA VAL A 26 -6.69 -26.80 -25.61
C VAL A 26 -6.31 -27.51 -24.31
N ARG A 27 -5.39 -26.94 -23.54
CA ARG A 27 -5.10 -27.39 -22.19
C ARG A 27 -6.20 -26.83 -21.29
N SER A 28 -7.03 -27.71 -20.77
CA SER A 28 -7.83 -27.45 -19.58
C SER A 28 -6.92 -26.81 -18.54
N GLY A 29 -7.05 -25.50 -18.33
CA GLY A 29 -6.22 -24.77 -17.39
C GLY A 29 -6.49 -25.32 -16.00
N VAL A 30 -5.52 -26.01 -15.43
CA VAL A 30 -5.47 -26.22 -13.99
C VAL A 30 -5.42 -24.81 -13.39
N ALA A 31 -6.51 -24.38 -12.80
CA ALA A 31 -6.56 -23.09 -12.11
C ALA A 31 -5.43 -23.09 -11.06
N THR A 32 -4.41 -22.29 -11.28
CA THR A 32 -3.33 -22.15 -10.30
C THR A 32 -3.94 -21.60 -9.03
N VAL A 33 -3.80 -22.35 -7.95
CA VAL A 33 -4.35 -21.95 -6.66
C VAL A 33 -3.66 -20.66 -6.22
N ALA A 34 -4.43 -19.58 -6.00
CA ALA A 34 -3.89 -18.29 -5.59
C ALA A 34 -3.03 -18.43 -4.33
N PRO A 35 -1.84 -17.79 -4.27
CA PRO A 35 -0.91 -17.92 -3.16
C PRO A 35 -1.54 -17.42 -1.85
N THR A 36 -1.04 -17.95 -0.73
CA THR A 36 -1.44 -17.54 0.62
C THR A 36 -0.19 -17.37 1.48
N ALA A 37 -0.31 -16.56 2.52
CA ALA A 37 0.72 -16.38 3.52
C ALA A 37 0.09 -16.21 4.90
N ARG A 38 0.86 -16.49 5.95
CA ARG A 38 0.47 -16.28 7.34
C ARG A 38 0.22 -14.80 7.59
N VAL A 39 -0.82 -14.49 8.36
CA VAL A 39 -1.16 -13.14 8.82
C VAL A 39 -1.20 -13.12 10.34
N ALA A 40 -0.45 -12.20 10.93
CA ALA A 40 -0.43 -11.98 12.37
C ALA A 40 -1.41 -10.86 12.74
N VAL A 41 -2.20 -11.09 13.78
CA VAL A 41 -3.17 -10.13 14.34
C VAL A 41 -2.87 -9.94 15.80
N ALA A 42 -2.82 -8.69 16.27
CA ALA A 42 -2.63 -8.40 17.68
C ALA A 42 -3.51 -7.22 18.12
N ARG A 43 -4.08 -7.34 19.32
CA ARG A 43 -4.74 -6.23 20.01
C ARG A 43 -3.69 -5.19 20.41
N CYS A 44 -3.97 -3.91 20.12
CA CYS A 44 -3.16 -2.77 20.48
C CYS A 44 -4.10 -1.57 20.70
N ARG A 45 -4.34 -1.19 21.93
CA ARG A 45 -5.37 -0.19 22.29
C ARG A 45 -4.84 1.23 22.39
N SER A 46 -3.53 1.38 22.53
CA SER A 46 -2.87 2.68 22.60
C SER A 46 -1.55 2.69 21.81
N TYR A 47 -1.03 3.88 21.57
CA TYR A 47 0.29 4.08 20.97
C TYR A 47 1.41 4.19 22.02
N ASP A 48 1.07 4.00 23.30
CA ASP A 48 2.00 4.11 24.44
C ASP A 48 2.84 2.82 24.63
N ALA A 49 3.05 2.43 25.87
CA ALA A 49 3.94 1.34 26.26
C ALA A 49 3.63 -0.03 25.65
N GLU A 50 2.38 -0.27 25.19
CA GLU A 50 2.01 -1.55 24.56
C GLU A 50 2.37 -1.64 23.06
N LEU A 51 2.60 -0.52 22.36
CA LEU A 51 2.81 -0.51 20.90
C LEU A 51 4.05 -1.30 20.47
N LEU A 52 5.20 -0.97 21.04
CA LEU A 52 6.48 -1.59 20.65
C LEU A 52 6.51 -3.11 20.93
N PRO A 53 6.10 -3.60 22.11
CA PRO A 53 5.96 -5.03 22.39
C PRO A 53 4.97 -5.73 21.45
N THR A 54 3.85 -5.07 21.13
CA THR A 54 2.83 -5.62 20.24
C THR A 54 3.37 -5.79 18.82
N LEU A 55 4.01 -4.77 18.26
CA LEU A 55 4.66 -4.87 16.95
C LEU A 55 5.74 -5.94 16.91
N SER A 56 6.59 -6.01 17.95
CA SER A 56 7.61 -7.07 18.05
C SER A 56 6.98 -8.46 18.00
N LYS A 57 5.95 -8.70 18.81
CA LYS A 57 5.21 -9.97 18.83
C LYS A 57 4.60 -10.32 17.48
N VAL A 58 3.98 -9.34 16.79
CA VAL A 58 3.41 -9.52 15.44
C VAL A 58 4.49 -9.99 14.47
N PHE A 59 5.67 -9.35 14.48
CA PHE A 59 6.77 -9.73 13.60
C PHE A 59 7.39 -11.10 13.96
N ASP A 60 7.48 -11.43 15.24
CA ASP A 60 7.95 -12.75 15.68
C ASP A 60 7.02 -13.87 15.21
N GLN A 61 5.70 -13.64 15.24
CA GLN A 61 4.70 -14.57 14.72
C GLN A 61 4.79 -14.77 13.20
N LEU A 62 5.35 -13.82 12.46
CA LEU A 62 5.67 -13.95 11.04
C LEU A 62 7.03 -14.62 10.77
N GLY A 63 7.74 -15.04 11.81
CA GLY A 63 9.04 -15.69 11.73
C GLY A 63 10.25 -14.74 11.86
N GLY A 64 10.01 -13.52 12.36
CA GLY A 64 10.99 -12.50 12.71
C GLY A 64 11.40 -11.59 11.55
N LEU A 65 11.54 -10.29 11.84
CA LEU A 65 11.93 -9.26 10.86
C LEU A 65 13.31 -9.52 10.23
N GLY A 66 14.25 -10.12 10.97
CA GLY A 66 15.61 -10.37 10.47
C GLY A 66 15.64 -11.17 9.18
N ARG A 67 14.69 -12.09 8.97
CA ARG A 67 14.56 -12.86 7.72
C ARG A 67 14.20 -11.98 6.52
N ILE A 68 13.51 -10.88 6.77
CA ILE A 68 13.00 -9.97 5.74
C ILE A 68 14.01 -8.86 5.48
N VAL A 69 14.55 -8.21 6.53
CA VAL A 69 15.23 -6.91 6.41
C VAL A 69 16.74 -6.94 6.63
N LYS A 70 17.34 -8.00 7.21
CA LYS A 70 18.76 -8.02 7.60
C LYS A 70 19.69 -7.76 6.40
N GLY A 71 20.55 -6.74 6.55
CA GLY A 71 21.53 -6.31 5.55
C GLY A 71 20.94 -5.58 4.33
N LYS A 72 19.63 -5.27 4.34
CA LYS A 72 18.91 -4.77 3.19
C LYS A 72 18.56 -3.28 3.31
N THR A 73 18.35 -2.64 2.16
CA THR A 73 17.69 -1.34 2.06
C THR A 73 16.19 -1.56 2.06
N VAL A 74 15.49 -1.02 3.07
CA VAL A 74 14.06 -1.13 3.25
C VAL A 74 13.39 0.17 2.85
N ALA A 75 12.42 0.12 1.95
CA ALA A 75 11.55 1.23 1.63
C ALA A 75 10.20 1.01 2.30
N ILE A 76 9.75 1.96 3.11
CA ILE A 76 8.46 1.92 3.82
C ILE A 76 7.58 3.01 3.22
N LYS A 77 6.51 2.61 2.51
CA LYS A 77 5.44 3.53 2.11
C LYS A 77 4.53 3.76 3.31
N ILE A 78 4.57 4.96 3.85
CA ILE A 78 3.64 5.42 4.89
C ILE A 78 2.33 5.93 4.27
N ASN A 79 1.33 6.31 5.07
CA ASN A 79 0.05 6.82 4.56
C ASN A 79 -0.22 8.22 5.09
N LEU A 80 0.02 9.23 4.25
CA LEU A 80 -0.24 10.65 4.52
C LEU A 80 -1.19 11.20 3.46
N THR A 81 -2.43 10.69 3.43
CA THR A 81 -3.42 11.05 2.40
C THR A 81 -4.10 12.39 2.70
N GLY A 82 -4.23 13.24 1.71
CA GLY A 82 -4.77 14.59 1.85
C GLY A 82 -3.75 15.58 2.42
N MET A 83 -4.15 16.84 2.58
CA MET A 83 -3.27 17.89 3.14
C MET A 83 -3.28 17.85 4.68
N PRO A 84 -2.18 18.24 5.36
CA PRO A 84 -2.14 18.30 6.84
C PRO A 84 -3.16 19.26 7.46
N SER A 85 -3.64 20.23 6.71
CA SER A 85 -4.72 21.13 7.12
C SER A 85 -6.12 20.47 7.14
N TYR A 86 -6.27 19.29 6.53
CA TYR A 86 -7.54 18.57 6.50
C TYR A 86 -7.68 17.73 7.77
N ARG A 87 -8.52 18.15 8.71
CA ARG A 87 -8.67 17.51 10.02
C ARG A 87 -10.10 17.03 10.26
N VAL A 88 -10.24 15.96 11.01
CA VAL A 88 -11.53 15.52 11.57
C VAL A 88 -11.70 16.21 12.92
N GLY A 89 -12.34 17.36 12.91
CA GLY A 89 -12.45 18.21 14.10
C GLY A 89 -11.09 18.65 14.62
N TYR A 90 -10.83 18.43 15.90
CA TYR A 90 -9.57 18.75 16.57
C TYR A 90 -8.67 17.53 16.80
N LEU A 91 -9.02 16.38 16.23
CA LEU A 91 -8.27 15.15 16.44
C LEU A 91 -6.90 15.20 15.73
N PRO A 92 -5.85 14.61 16.32
CA PRO A 92 -4.57 14.43 15.66
C PRO A 92 -4.70 13.63 14.36
N LEU A 93 -3.93 13.98 13.33
CA LEU A 93 -3.96 13.31 12.03
C LEU A 93 -3.62 11.82 12.13
N GLY A 94 -2.67 11.47 13.02
CA GLY A 94 -2.28 10.09 13.30
C GLY A 94 -3.36 9.25 13.99
N ASP A 95 -4.33 9.89 14.64
CA ASP A 95 -5.49 9.23 15.26
C ASP A 95 -6.66 9.08 14.29
N THR A 96 -6.54 9.62 13.08
CA THR A 96 -7.60 9.65 12.08
C THR A 96 -7.19 8.95 10.78
N HIS A 97 -6.69 9.68 9.81
CA HIS A 97 -6.46 9.15 8.46
C HIS A 97 -5.01 9.04 8.03
N TYR A 98 -4.05 9.52 8.82
CA TYR A 98 -2.62 9.29 8.60
C TYR A 98 -2.12 8.06 9.40
N THR A 99 -1.09 7.38 8.89
CA THR A 99 -0.35 6.42 9.72
C THR A 99 0.22 7.16 10.93
N ASN A 100 -0.02 6.65 12.14
CA ASN A 100 0.41 7.31 13.37
C ASN A 100 1.95 7.39 13.46
N PRO A 101 2.56 8.53 13.89
CA PRO A 101 3.99 8.72 13.95
C PRO A 101 4.70 7.73 14.89
N ASP A 102 4.07 7.34 16.00
CA ASP A 102 4.64 6.37 16.92
C ASP A 102 4.74 4.97 16.29
N VAL A 103 3.76 4.59 15.44
CA VAL A 103 3.82 3.34 14.68
C VAL A 103 4.94 3.39 13.63
N ILE A 104 5.14 4.54 12.99
CA ILE A 104 6.26 4.73 12.04
C ILE A 104 7.58 4.57 12.80
N ALA A 105 7.79 5.29 13.90
CA ALA A 105 9.01 5.26 14.69
C ALA A 105 9.30 3.86 15.27
N ALA A 106 8.29 3.20 15.85
CA ALA A 106 8.41 1.84 16.38
C ALA A 106 8.75 0.81 15.28
N THR A 107 8.15 0.94 14.08
CA THR A 107 8.46 0.08 12.94
C THR A 107 9.91 0.27 12.48
N VAL A 108 10.36 1.52 12.33
CA VAL A 108 11.74 1.88 12.00
C VAL A 108 12.72 1.29 13.02
N HIS A 109 12.46 1.50 14.31
CA HIS A 109 13.27 0.97 15.40
C HIS A 109 13.44 -0.55 15.33
N LEU A 110 12.32 -1.28 15.18
CA LEU A 110 12.35 -2.74 15.14
C LEU A 110 13.06 -3.27 13.89
N MET A 111 12.90 -2.62 12.73
CA MET A 111 13.60 -3.00 11.50
C MET A 111 15.11 -2.76 11.60
N ALA A 112 15.53 -1.66 12.19
CA ALA A 112 16.94 -1.39 12.44
C ALA A 112 17.55 -2.42 13.41
N ARG A 113 16.88 -2.71 14.52
CA ARG A 113 17.30 -3.77 15.46
C ARG A 113 17.37 -5.14 14.81
N ALA A 114 16.51 -5.40 13.83
CA ALA A 114 16.55 -6.63 13.04
C ALA A 114 17.66 -6.64 11.98
N GLY A 115 18.45 -5.57 11.88
CA GLY A 115 19.63 -5.47 11.02
C GLY A 115 19.39 -4.88 9.64
N ALA A 116 18.34 -4.09 9.43
CA ALA A 116 18.19 -3.31 8.21
C ALA A 116 19.40 -2.37 8.02
N ARG A 117 19.97 -2.34 6.80
CA ARG A 117 21.14 -1.50 6.49
C ARG A 117 20.77 -0.04 6.31
N ARG A 118 19.64 0.24 5.69
CA ARG A 118 19.10 1.58 5.42
C ARG A 118 17.58 1.51 5.41
N ILE A 119 16.93 2.51 5.95
CA ILE A 119 15.47 2.62 5.97
C ILE A 119 15.08 3.93 5.29
N ARG A 120 14.20 3.85 4.30
CA ARG A 120 13.69 4.97 3.53
C ARG A 120 12.18 5.05 3.74
N LEU A 121 11.72 6.14 4.32
CA LEU A 121 10.30 6.45 4.51
C LEU A 121 9.81 7.19 3.28
N LEU A 122 9.02 6.51 2.46
CA LEU A 122 8.58 7.01 1.17
C LEU A 122 7.14 7.52 1.25
N GLU A 123 6.91 8.69 0.70
CA GLU A 123 5.57 9.22 0.49
C GLU A 123 5.54 10.09 -0.77
N SER A 124 4.40 10.09 -1.45
CA SER A 124 4.08 11.11 -2.46
C SER A 124 2.99 12.01 -1.88
N PRO A 125 3.33 13.01 -1.06
CA PRO A 125 2.35 13.89 -0.46
C PRO A 125 1.51 14.61 -1.50
N TRP A 126 0.39 15.20 -1.08
CA TRP A 126 -0.52 15.88 -1.99
C TRP A 126 0.16 17.00 -2.79
N SER A 127 0.47 16.73 -4.07
CA SER A 127 0.90 17.71 -5.08
C SER A 127 2.05 18.66 -4.68
N THR A 128 2.96 18.22 -3.81
CA THR A 128 4.11 19.03 -3.39
C THR A 128 5.44 18.36 -3.67
N ALA A 129 6.46 19.17 -3.96
CA ALA A 129 7.88 18.80 -4.03
C ALA A 129 8.60 19.02 -2.69
N ASP A 130 7.92 19.60 -1.70
CA ASP A 130 8.53 19.91 -0.41
C ASP A 130 9.06 18.64 0.27
N PRO A 131 10.08 18.75 1.12
CA PRO A 131 10.52 17.63 1.95
C PRO A 131 9.35 17.02 2.74
N VAL A 132 9.37 15.69 2.91
CA VAL A 132 8.33 15.01 3.70
C VAL A 132 8.33 15.54 5.14
N GLU A 133 9.50 15.91 5.65
CA GLU A 133 9.68 16.50 6.97
C GLU A 133 8.85 17.77 7.16
N GLU A 134 8.80 18.65 6.16
CA GLU A 134 7.96 19.85 6.21
C GLU A 134 6.48 19.51 6.28
N TYR A 135 6.07 18.50 5.51
CA TYR A 135 4.70 17.98 5.53
C TYR A 135 4.32 17.40 6.90
N LEU A 136 5.26 16.73 7.58
CA LEU A 136 5.07 16.22 8.93
C LEU A 136 4.99 17.35 9.97
N MET A 137 5.83 18.39 9.83
CA MET A 137 5.76 19.57 10.71
C MET A 137 4.41 20.29 10.59
N GLN A 138 3.86 20.40 9.38
CA GLN A 138 2.50 20.92 9.17
C GLN A 138 1.40 20.05 9.80
N ALA A 139 1.70 18.78 10.07
CA ALA A 139 0.84 17.86 10.80
C ALA A 139 1.00 17.92 12.33
N ASP A 140 1.77 18.89 12.84
CA ASP A 140 2.17 19.03 14.25
C ASP A 140 3.06 17.88 14.75
N TRP A 141 3.85 17.27 13.87
CA TRP A 141 4.77 16.19 14.22
C TRP A 141 6.22 16.70 14.16
N GLU A 142 7.07 16.13 15.02
CA GLU A 142 8.51 16.39 15.01
C GLU A 142 9.21 15.28 14.18
N PRO A 143 9.72 15.59 12.97
CA PRO A 143 10.37 14.57 12.12
C PRO A 143 11.57 13.89 12.80
N ARG A 144 12.25 14.62 13.72
CA ARG A 144 13.41 14.10 14.47
C ARG A 144 13.04 12.88 15.33
N ASP A 145 11.85 12.81 15.86
CA ASP A 145 11.41 11.68 16.69
C ASP A 145 11.39 10.37 15.88
N ILE A 146 11.02 10.46 14.61
CA ILE A 146 11.06 9.32 13.70
C ILE A 146 12.48 9.03 13.21
N LEU A 147 13.24 10.06 12.83
CA LEU A 147 14.61 9.89 12.33
C LEU A 147 15.58 9.36 13.39
N SER A 148 15.38 9.72 14.67
CA SER A 148 16.19 9.24 15.78
C SER A 148 15.86 7.80 16.23
N ALA A 149 14.78 7.21 15.72
CA ALA A 149 14.39 5.83 16.06
C ALA A 149 15.43 4.79 15.61
N ALA A 150 16.28 5.14 14.61
CA ALA A 150 17.39 4.29 14.15
C ALA A 150 18.43 5.10 13.37
N PRO A 151 19.68 4.60 13.24
CA PRO A 151 20.65 5.15 12.30
C PRO A 151 20.21 4.86 10.84
N ASN A 152 20.69 5.68 9.90
CA ASN A 152 20.48 5.51 8.46
C ASN A 152 18.99 5.50 8.04
N VAL A 153 18.19 6.39 8.63
CA VAL A 153 16.79 6.65 8.26
C VAL A 153 16.73 7.95 7.46
N GLU A 154 15.91 7.96 6.42
CA GLU A 154 15.64 9.16 5.63
C GLU A 154 14.20 9.22 5.17
N PHE A 155 13.65 10.41 5.02
CA PHE A 155 12.41 10.64 4.29
C PHE A 155 12.70 10.90 2.80
N VAL A 156 11.81 10.44 1.93
CA VAL A 156 11.91 10.69 0.49
C VAL A 156 10.54 11.07 -0.06
N ASN A 157 10.42 12.28 -0.58
CA ASN A 157 9.27 12.68 -1.36
C ASN A 157 9.34 12.03 -2.74
N THR A 158 8.42 11.13 -3.02
CA THR A 158 8.37 10.37 -4.28
C THR A 158 7.43 10.96 -5.32
N ASN A 159 6.91 12.17 -5.11
CA ASN A 159 6.06 12.90 -6.07
C ASN A 159 6.78 13.35 -7.33
N TRP A 160 8.10 13.38 -7.28
CA TRP A 160 8.97 13.84 -8.36
C TRP A 160 10.25 13.00 -8.39
N LEU A 161 11.17 13.37 -9.26
CA LEU A 161 12.44 12.66 -9.38
C LEU A 161 13.30 12.75 -8.11
N GLY A 162 13.28 13.93 -7.43
CA GLY A 162 14.06 14.19 -6.23
C GLY A 162 15.56 14.05 -6.51
N SER A 163 16.26 13.28 -5.69
CA SER A 163 17.67 12.95 -5.89
C SER A 163 17.91 11.79 -6.85
N GLY A 164 16.85 11.18 -7.39
CA GLY A 164 16.94 10.13 -8.40
C GLY A 164 17.41 10.67 -9.74
N ARG A 165 17.94 9.79 -10.57
CA ARG A 165 18.44 10.13 -11.92
C ARG A 165 17.40 9.94 -13.01
N LYS A 166 16.41 9.09 -12.78
CA LYS A 166 15.34 8.73 -13.72
C LYS A 166 14.12 8.23 -12.97
N TYR A 167 12.97 8.24 -13.61
CA TYR A 167 11.86 7.40 -13.19
C TYR A 167 12.14 5.95 -13.60
N SER A 168 11.84 5.02 -12.70
CA SER A 168 12.03 3.59 -12.98
C SER A 168 10.75 3.02 -13.57
N ARG A 169 10.87 2.42 -14.77
CA ARG A 169 9.74 1.75 -15.42
C ARG A 169 9.55 0.36 -14.86
N LEU A 170 8.50 0.17 -14.07
CA LEU A 170 8.14 -1.10 -13.46
C LEU A 170 6.97 -1.72 -14.24
N VAL A 171 7.23 -2.91 -14.81
CA VAL A 171 6.26 -3.63 -15.65
C VAL A 171 5.27 -4.39 -14.77
N VAL A 172 4.00 -4.42 -15.18
CA VAL A 172 2.95 -5.26 -14.59
C VAL A 172 3.05 -6.67 -15.19
N PRO A 173 3.47 -7.71 -14.43
CA PRO A 173 3.81 -9.02 -15.01
C PRO A 173 2.67 -9.72 -15.72
N PHE A 174 1.41 -9.55 -15.27
CA PHE A 174 0.24 -10.13 -15.93
C PHE A 174 -0.31 -9.23 -17.08
N GLY A 175 0.38 -8.12 -17.40
CA GLY A 175 0.01 -7.19 -18.45
C GLY A 175 -0.95 -6.07 -18.02
N GLY A 176 -1.37 -6.05 -16.77
CA GLY A 176 -2.22 -5.02 -16.16
C GLY A 176 -3.68 -5.04 -16.59
N TYR A 177 -4.52 -4.48 -15.75
CA TYR A 177 -5.92 -4.21 -16.05
C TYR A 177 -6.09 -2.89 -16.81
N VAL A 178 -5.38 -1.84 -16.37
CA VAL A 178 -5.42 -0.49 -16.95
C VAL A 178 -4.06 -0.13 -17.54
N PHE A 179 -2.98 -0.28 -16.77
CA PHE A 179 -1.64 0.08 -17.20
C PHE A 179 -0.74 -1.16 -17.32
N PRO A 180 0.04 -1.27 -18.43
CA PRO A 180 1.00 -2.37 -18.59
C PRO A 180 2.28 -2.16 -17.78
N ALA A 181 2.56 -0.94 -17.37
CA ALA A 181 3.74 -0.53 -16.59
C ALA A 181 3.51 0.84 -15.96
N PHE A 182 4.38 1.19 -15.00
CA PHE A 182 4.38 2.50 -14.34
C PHE A 182 5.79 3.06 -14.31
N ASP A 183 5.93 4.37 -14.51
CA ASP A 183 7.14 5.13 -14.24
C ASP A 183 7.05 5.70 -12.82
N LEU A 184 7.84 5.14 -11.90
CA LEU A 184 7.83 5.47 -10.48
C LEU A 184 9.17 6.10 -10.07
N ASN A 185 9.18 6.77 -8.91
CA ASN A 185 10.43 7.26 -8.34
C ASN A 185 11.41 6.09 -8.16
N GLN A 186 12.68 6.33 -8.50
CA GLN A 186 13.75 5.31 -8.48
C GLN A 186 13.90 4.62 -7.10
N ALA A 187 13.50 5.25 -6.00
CA ALA A 187 13.54 4.67 -4.67
C ALA A 187 12.75 3.35 -4.54
N TYR A 188 11.71 3.16 -5.36
CA TYR A 188 10.93 1.92 -5.39
C TYR A 188 11.64 0.79 -6.13
N GLU A 189 12.52 1.08 -7.09
CA GLU A 189 13.37 0.09 -7.76
C GLU A 189 14.61 -0.26 -6.91
N ASP A 190 15.21 0.73 -6.27
CA ASP A 190 16.51 0.62 -5.57
C ASP A 190 16.40 -0.04 -4.18
N CYS A 191 15.22 -0.36 -3.70
CA CYS A 191 15.05 -1.04 -2.42
C CYS A 191 15.04 -2.56 -2.58
N ASP A 192 15.65 -3.24 -1.61
CA ASP A 192 15.64 -4.70 -1.51
C ASP A 192 14.32 -5.22 -0.94
N VAL A 193 13.65 -4.42 -0.09
CA VAL A 193 12.39 -4.74 0.59
C VAL A 193 11.44 -3.55 0.49
N PHE A 194 10.23 -3.80 0.04
CA PHE A 194 9.16 -2.82 0.00
C PHE A 194 8.09 -3.14 1.03
N VAL A 195 7.86 -2.21 1.94
CA VAL A 195 6.88 -2.31 3.03
C VAL A 195 5.75 -1.32 2.81
N SER A 196 4.52 -1.78 2.91
CA SER A 196 3.35 -0.91 2.99
C SER A 196 2.91 -0.78 4.44
N LEU A 197 3.09 0.38 5.05
CA LEU A 197 2.63 0.73 6.39
C LEU A 197 1.38 1.60 6.27
N ALA A 198 0.23 0.94 6.31
CA ALA A 198 -1.07 1.53 5.99
C ALA A 198 -1.92 1.82 7.22
N LYS A 199 -2.83 2.77 7.10
CA LYS A 199 -3.93 3.02 8.02
C LYS A 199 -5.12 2.14 7.68
N MET A 200 -5.72 1.48 8.67
CA MET A 200 -6.96 0.71 8.50
C MET A 200 -8.13 1.69 8.40
N LYS A 201 -8.72 1.83 7.22
CA LYS A 201 -9.88 2.71 6.99
C LYS A 201 -10.63 2.35 5.71
N GLU A 202 -11.85 2.83 5.59
CA GLU A 202 -12.61 2.75 4.36
C GLU A 202 -12.11 3.76 3.31
N HIS A 203 -12.62 3.66 2.09
CA HIS A 203 -12.29 4.54 0.99
C HIS A 203 -13.47 4.70 0.04
N ALA A 204 -13.83 5.94 -0.30
CA ALA A 204 -15.00 6.24 -1.11
C ALA A 204 -14.97 5.59 -2.51
N THR A 205 -13.81 5.53 -3.16
CA THR A 205 -13.67 5.04 -4.55
C THR A 205 -13.00 3.67 -4.67
N ALA A 206 -12.60 3.05 -3.55
CA ALA A 206 -11.95 1.75 -3.53
C ALA A 206 -12.48 0.81 -2.44
N GLY A 207 -13.51 1.21 -1.71
CA GLY A 207 -14.10 0.49 -0.58
C GLY A 207 -13.23 0.52 0.67
N ILE A 208 -11.97 0.18 0.56
CA ILE A 208 -11.00 0.09 1.67
C ILE A 208 -9.68 0.81 1.36
N THR A 209 -9.08 1.40 2.38
CA THR A 209 -7.65 1.74 2.41
C THR A 209 -6.95 0.77 3.36
N LEU A 210 -6.20 -0.13 2.82
CA LEU A 210 -5.37 -1.10 3.51
C LEU A 210 -4.00 -1.13 2.80
N SER A 211 -3.27 -2.25 2.88
CA SER A 211 -1.90 -2.29 2.36
C SER A 211 -1.81 -2.09 0.84
N MET A 212 -2.74 -2.65 0.06
CA MET A 212 -2.71 -2.51 -1.39
C MET A 212 -3.09 -1.10 -1.84
N LYS A 213 -4.21 -0.52 -1.35
CA LYS A 213 -4.65 0.81 -1.75
C LYS A 213 -3.68 1.92 -1.29
N ASN A 214 -2.95 1.72 -0.20
CA ASN A 214 -1.87 2.60 0.21
C ASN A 214 -0.86 2.82 -0.93
N CYS A 215 -0.62 1.80 -1.76
CA CYS A 215 0.30 1.87 -2.91
C CYS A 215 -0.21 2.72 -4.07
N PHE A 216 -1.47 3.17 -4.08
CA PHE A 216 -1.90 4.18 -5.05
C PHE A 216 -1.06 5.48 -4.91
N GLY A 217 -0.63 5.80 -3.69
CA GLY A 217 0.23 6.93 -3.38
C GLY A 217 1.73 6.74 -3.69
N ILE A 218 2.14 5.70 -4.45
CA ILE A 218 3.52 5.59 -4.96
C ILE A 218 3.69 6.27 -6.33
N THR A 219 2.59 6.66 -6.97
CA THR A 219 2.62 7.32 -8.28
C THR A 219 3.03 8.77 -8.15
N PRO A 220 4.11 9.22 -8.83
CA PRO A 220 4.57 10.60 -8.76
C PRO A 220 3.58 11.56 -9.43
N ALA A 221 3.28 12.70 -8.78
CA ALA A 221 2.36 13.68 -9.35
C ALA A 221 2.95 14.43 -10.56
N THR A 222 4.26 14.42 -10.75
CA THR A 222 4.92 14.94 -11.97
C THR A 222 4.57 14.13 -13.21
N VAL A 223 4.24 12.83 -13.04
CA VAL A 223 3.83 11.92 -14.13
C VAL A 223 2.32 11.72 -14.16
N TYR A 224 1.69 11.55 -12.97
CA TYR A 224 0.28 11.12 -12.84
C TYR A 224 -0.61 12.19 -12.21
N GLY A 225 -0.10 13.37 -11.91
CA GLY A 225 -0.85 14.51 -11.41
C GLY A 225 -1.58 15.26 -12.54
N SER A 226 -2.67 15.96 -12.22
CA SER A 226 -3.46 16.71 -13.21
C SER A 226 -2.68 17.84 -13.88
N GLY A 227 -1.56 18.27 -13.32
CA GLY A 227 -0.63 19.25 -13.92
C GLY A 227 0.61 18.63 -14.57
N ALA A 228 0.66 17.33 -14.78
CA ALA A 228 1.77 16.68 -15.49
C ALA A 228 1.88 17.19 -16.94
N GLY A 229 3.08 17.16 -17.52
CA GLY A 229 3.31 17.55 -18.93
C GLY A 229 2.61 16.61 -19.93
N GLU A 230 2.55 17.01 -21.18
CA GLU A 230 1.95 16.20 -22.26
C GLU A 230 2.94 15.20 -22.86
N ASP A 231 4.17 15.66 -23.11
CA ASP A 231 5.22 14.85 -23.72
C ASP A 231 6.13 14.20 -22.66
N GLU A 232 6.53 14.97 -21.64
CA GLU A 232 7.43 14.57 -20.58
C GLU A 232 6.82 14.87 -19.19
N PRO A 233 7.26 14.22 -18.11
CA PRO A 233 6.90 14.59 -16.75
C PRO A 233 7.13 16.08 -16.48
N SER A 234 6.30 16.69 -15.65
CA SER A 234 6.54 18.08 -15.23
C SER A 234 7.75 18.16 -14.27
N ASP A 235 8.44 19.30 -14.26
CA ASP A 235 9.58 19.54 -13.35
C ASP A 235 9.16 19.48 -11.87
N LEU A 236 7.97 19.99 -11.58
CA LEU A 236 7.40 20.00 -10.23
C LEU A 236 6.02 19.31 -10.21
N PRO A 237 5.66 18.64 -9.11
CA PRO A 237 4.34 18.04 -8.96
C PRO A 237 3.25 19.12 -8.92
N LYS A 238 2.18 18.91 -9.69
CA LYS A 238 1.01 19.80 -9.75
C LYS A 238 -0.27 19.01 -9.82
N GLY A 239 -1.25 19.42 -9.03
CA GLY A 239 -2.58 18.82 -8.98
C GLY A 239 -2.59 17.40 -8.43
N GLY A 240 -3.76 16.94 -8.01
CA GLY A 240 -3.97 15.57 -7.53
C GLY A 240 -3.88 14.55 -8.66
N ARG A 241 -3.89 13.27 -8.29
CA ARG A 241 -3.84 12.13 -9.23
C ARG A 241 -5.20 11.81 -9.86
N ILE A 242 -6.05 12.82 -10.02
CA ILE A 242 -7.43 12.62 -10.44
C ILE A 242 -7.52 11.98 -11.84
N PHE A 243 -6.58 12.25 -12.75
CA PHE A 243 -6.66 11.66 -14.06
C PHE A 243 -6.36 10.15 -14.09
N ILE A 244 -5.59 9.59 -13.15
CA ILE A 244 -5.50 8.13 -13.02
C ILE A 244 -6.67 7.53 -12.23
N HIS A 245 -7.42 8.35 -11.47
CA HIS A 245 -8.70 7.96 -10.90
C HIS A 245 -9.75 7.78 -12.00
N THR A 246 -10.01 8.84 -12.77
CA THR A 246 -11.07 8.90 -13.78
C THR A 246 -10.58 8.61 -15.19
N GLY A 247 -9.28 8.77 -15.46
CA GLY A 247 -8.69 8.55 -16.78
C GLY A 247 -9.07 9.59 -17.82
N TYR A 248 -9.42 10.82 -17.42
CA TYR A 248 -9.82 11.87 -18.36
C TYR A 248 -8.69 12.34 -19.29
N ARG A 249 -7.45 11.98 -18.97
CA ARG A 249 -6.29 12.14 -19.88
C ARG A 249 -5.26 11.02 -19.63
N GLN A 250 -4.35 10.87 -20.57
CA GLN A 250 -3.23 9.93 -20.44
C GLN A 250 -2.05 10.57 -19.69
N PRO A 251 -1.15 9.78 -19.10
CA PRO A 251 0.16 10.22 -18.67
C PRO A 251 0.96 10.85 -19.82
N PRO A 252 2.09 11.54 -19.54
CA PRO A 252 3.00 12.03 -20.59
C PRO A 252 3.36 10.94 -21.59
N LYS A 253 3.59 11.31 -22.86
CA LYS A 253 3.89 10.34 -23.93
C LYS A 253 5.15 9.51 -23.68
N SER A 254 6.10 10.04 -22.90
CA SER A 254 7.29 9.31 -22.47
C SER A 254 7.01 8.22 -21.41
N ALA A 255 5.87 8.30 -20.70
CA ALA A 255 5.45 7.33 -19.71
C ALA A 255 4.48 6.28 -20.29
N PRO A 256 4.30 5.11 -19.63
CA PRO A 256 3.36 4.10 -20.10
C PRO A 256 1.91 4.62 -20.11
N SER A 257 1.26 4.48 -21.25
CA SER A 257 -0.17 4.80 -21.45
C SER A 257 -1.07 3.64 -21.02
N GLU A 258 -2.36 3.92 -20.90
CA GLU A 258 -3.38 2.89 -20.70
C GLU A 258 -3.44 1.91 -21.89
N LYS A 259 -3.78 0.66 -21.61
CA LYS A 259 -3.97 -0.39 -22.62
C LYS A 259 -5.19 -0.14 -23.49
N ASP A 260 -6.25 0.34 -22.89
CA ASP A 260 -7.52 0.64 -23.55
C ASP A 260 -8.03 2.03 -23.14
N PRO A 261 -7.78 3.04 -23.98
CA PRO A 261 -8.28 4.40 -23.75
C PRO A 261 -9.82 4.50 -23.76
N ALA A 262 -10.54 3.50 -24.27
CA ALA A 262 -12.00 3.44 -24.26
C ALA A 262 -12.58 2.81 -22.98
N SER A 263 -11.72 2.32 -22.06
CA SER A 263 -12.16 1.74 -20.79
C SER A 263 -13.03 2.71 -19.97
N PRO A 264 -13.92 2.21 -19.10
CA PRO A 264 -14.78 3.06 -18.27
C PRO A 264 -14.02 4.12 -17.50
N ARG A 265 -14.55 5.36 -17.49
CA ARG A 265 -13.95 6.54 -16.82
C ARG A 265 -14.51 6.77 -15.40
N GLU A 266 -14.96 5.72 -14.77
CA GLU A 266 -15.54 5.72 -13.43
C GLU A 266 -14.47 5.34 -12.39
N ASP A 267 -14.38 6.11 -11.31
CA ASP A 267 -13.42 5.88 -10.21
C ASP A 267 -13.54 4.46 -9.64
N GLY A 268 -14.76 4.02 -9.36
CA GLY A 268 -15.03 2.70 -8.79
C GLY A 268 -14.66 1.52 -9.69
N TYR A 269 -14.54 1.75 -11.00
CA TYR A 269 -13.97 0.78 -11.94
C TYR A 269 -12.45 0.86 -11.99
N ARG A 270 -11.90 2.08 -12.08
CA ARG A 270 -10.48 2.32 -12.39
C ARG A 270 -9.58 2.15 -11.18
N VAL A 271 -9.91 2.81 -10.06
CA VAL A 271 -9.02 2.85 -8.88
C VAL A 271 -8.67 1.44 -8.37
N PRO A 272 -9.61 0.50 -8.20
CA PRO A 272 -9.28 -0.86 -7.80
C PRO A 272 -8.32 -1.58 -8.78
N ARG A 273 -8.49 -1.37 -10.09
CA ARG A 273 -7.63 -1.96 -11.14
C ARG A 273 -6.24 -1.37 -11.14
N VAL A 274 -6.13 -0.05 -11.06
CA VAL A 274 -4.83 0.64 -10.97
C VAL A 274 -4.07 0.23 -9.71
N VAL A 275 -4.76 0.03 -8.59
CA VAL A 275 -4.14 -0.49 -7.35
C VAL A 275 -3.54 -1.88 -7.56
N VAL A 276 -4.27 -2.78 -8.21
CA VAL A 276 -3.77 -4.15 -8.48
C VAL A 276 -2.61 -4.12 -9.45
N ASP A 277 -2.66 -3.28 -10.49
CA ASP A 277 -1.56 -3.08 -11.43
C ASP A 277 -0.31 -2.57 -10.70
N LEU A 278 -0.42 -1.56 -9.83
CA LEU A 278 0.68 -1.00 -9.05
C LEU A 278 1.32 -2.03 -8.10
N VAL A 279 0.50 -2.77 -7.35
CA VAL A 279 1.00 -3.82 -6.43
C VAL A 279 1.65 -4.97 -7.19
N SER A 280 1.20 -5.25 -8.41
CA SER A 280 1.85 -6.24 -9.28
C SER A 280 3.16 -5.72 -9.87
N ALA A 281 3.23 -4.43 -10.28
CA ALA A 281 4.44 -3.80 -10.79
C ALA A 281 5.53 -3.66 -9.70
N ARG A 282 5.12 -3.30 -8.47
CA ARG A 282 6.00 -3.26 -7.30
C ARG A 282 5.38 -4.07 -6.14
N PRO A 283 5.68 -5.39 -6.06
CA PRO A 283 5.15 -6.25 -5.01
C PRO A 283 5.51 -5.77 -3.60
N ILE A 284 4.55 -5.89 -2.68
CA ILE A 284 4.73 -5.61 -1.26
C ILE A 284 5.36 -6.85 -0.61
N ASP A 285 6.53 -6.69 0.01
CA ASP A 285 7.24 -7.76 0.72
C ASP A 285 6.73 -7.93 2.17
N LEU A 286 6.24 -6.84 2.79
CA LEU A 286 5.62 -6.83 4.10
C LEU A 286 4.51 -5.79 4.15
N ALA A 287 3.30 -6.23 4.45
CA ALA A 287 2.14 -5.38 4.73
C ALA A 287 1.98 -5.22 6.24
N ILE A 288 1.87 -3.98 6.71
CA ILE A 288 1.55 -3.63 8.10
C ILE A 288 0.35 -2.69 8.03
N VAL A 289 -0.73 -3.03 8.71
CA VAL A 289 -1.95 -2.23 8.76
C VAL A 289 -2.25 -1.91 10.22
N GLU A 290 -2.16 -0.63 10.56
CA GLU A 290 -2.50 -0.16 11.89
C GLU A 290 -3.93 0.36 11.94
N GLY A 291 -4.67 -0.11 12.94
CA GLY A 291 -6.04 0.27 13.27
C GLY A 291 -6.19 0.50 14.77
N VAL A 292 -5.20 1.10 15.41
CA VAL A 292 -5.28 1.46 16.85
C VAL A 292 -6.35 2.52 17.01
N ARG A 293 -6.19 3.65 16.33
CA ARG A 293 -7.23 4.68 16.13
C ARG A 293 -7.29 5.03 14.65
N THR A 294 -8.47 5.31 14.14
CA THR A 294 -8.70 5.57 12.71
C THR A 294 -10.02 6.31 12.50
N ILE A 295 -10.54 6.25 11.29
CA ILE A 295 -11.86 6.76 10.89
C ILE A 295 -12.64 5.70 10.12
N THR A 296 -13.96 5.80 10.16
CA THR A 296 -14.89 5.09 9.28
C THR A 296 -15.57 6.06 8.33
N GLY A 297 -16.27 5.54 7.31
CA GLY A 297 -17.06 6.34 6.38
C GLY A 297 -16.29 6.90 5.20
N GLY A 298 -14.98 6.70 5.12
CA GLY A 298 -14.15 7.17 4.02
C GLY A 298 -12.68 7.32 4.39
N GLU A 299 -11.89 7.85 3.45
CA GLU A 299 -10.43 7.94 3.59
C GLU A 299 -9.95 9.23 4.25
N GLY A 300 -10.82 10.20 4.49
CA GLY A 300 -10.43 11.48 5.08
C GLY A 300 -11.59 12.46 5.26
N PRO A 301 -11.36 13.62 5.89
CA PRO A 301 -12.41 14.57 6.30
C PRO A 301 -13.14 15.26 5.14
N TRP A 302 -12.67 15.14 3.92
CA TRP A 302 -13.36 15.59 2.72
C TRP A 302 -14.53 14.68 2.31
N ILE A 303 -14.68 13.53 2.94
CA ILE A 303 -15.81 12.61 2.75
C ILE A 303 -16.87 12.89 3.82
N ARG A 304 -18.11 13.10 3.39
CA ARG A 304 -19.22 13.33 4.30
C ARG A 304 -19.54 12.06 5.10
N GLY A 305 -19.76 12.21 6.40
CA GLY A 305 -20.14 11.10 7.29
C GLY A 305 -18.95 10.33 7.86
N VAL A 306 -17.73 10.85 7.69
CA VAL A 306 -16.54 10.29 8.36
C VAL A 306 -16.67 10.46 9.88
N ALA A 307 -16.39 9.39 10.62
CA ALA A 307 -16.41 9.37 12.09
C ALA A 307 -15.17 8.70 12.66
N PRO A 308 -14.68 9.14 13.84
CA PRO A 308 -13.57 8.48 14.53
C PRO A 308 -13.92 7.04 14.94
N ALA A 309 -12.93 6.17 14.90
CA ALA A 309 -13.04 4.77 15.28
C ALA A 309 -11.78 4.29 16.01
N SER A 310 -11.92 3.32 16.91
CA SER A 310 -10.81 2.76 17.70
C SER A 310 -10.88 1.23 17.69
N PRO A 311 -10.55 0.57 16.59
CA PRO A 311 -10.54 -0.89 16.53
C PRO A 311 -9.54 -1.52 17.50
N GLY A 312 -8.45 -0.83 17.82
CA GLY A 312 -7.44 -1.28 18.77
C GLY A 312 -6.66 -2.50 18.29
N VAL A 313 -6.20 -2.50 17.02
CA VAL A 313 -5.60 -3.67 16.38
C VAL A 313 -4.43 -3.29 15.48
N ILE A 314 -3.45 -4.20 15.38
CA ILE A 314 -2.39 -4.21 14.36
C ILE A 314 -2.44 -5.53 13.62
N VAL A 315 -2.36 -5.48 12.29
CA VAL A 315 -2.34 -6.66 11.41
C VAL A 315 -1.10 -6.58 10.51
N ALA A 316 -0.38 -7.68 10.36
CA ALA A 316 0.73 -7.74 9.40
C ALA A 316 0.85 -9.10 8.72
N GLY A 317 1.41 -9.11 7.50
CA GLY A 317 1.65 -10.33 6.72
C GLY A 317 2.55 -10.08 5.52
N THR A 318 3.07 -11.14 4.93
CA THR A 318 4.00 -11.09 3.79
C THR A 318 3.32 -11.23 2.42
N ASN A 319 2.00 -11.32 2.39
CA ASN A 319 1.20 -11.22 1.17
C ASN A 319 0.11 -10.17 1.37
N PRO A 320 0.05 -9.10 0.56
CA PRO A 320 -0.89 -8.00 0.78
C PRO A 320 -2.36 -8.41 0.62
N VAL A 321 -2.67 -9.35 -0.28
CA VAL A 321 -4.06 -9.79 -0.52
C VAL A 321 -4.59 -10.54 0.70
N THR A 322 -3.80 -11.49 1.25
CA THR A 322 -4.19 -12.24 2.45
C THR A 322 -4.27 -11.33 3.68
N THR A 323 -3.34 -10.36 3.79
CA THR A 323 -3.34 -9.39 4.88
C THR A 323 -4.57 -8.50 4.83
N ASP A 324 -4.88 -7.93 3.65
CA ASP A 324 -6.04 -7.07 3.47
C ASP A 324 -7.36 -7.84 3.63
N ALA A 325 -7.41 -9.14 3.27
CA ALA A 325 -8.58 -9.99 3.53
C ALA A 325 -8.83 -10.17 5.04
N VAL A 326 -7.78 -10.40 5.82
CA VAL A 326 -7.90 -10.49 7.29
C VAL A 326 -8.31 -9.13 7.87
N CYS A 327 -7.74 -8.02 7.37
CA CYS A 327 -8.16 -6.68 7.79
C CYS A 327 -9.65 -6.42 7.52
N MET A 328 -10.18 -6.82 6.35
CA MET A 328 -11.60 -6.70 6.06
C MET A 328 -12.47 -7.47 7.07
N ALA A 329 -12.07 -8.70 7.41
CA ALA A 329 -12.77 -9.48 8.42
C ALA A 329 -12.72 -8.80 9.81
N VAL A 330 -11.58 -8.20 10.18
CA VAL A 330 -11.43 -7.38 11.40
C VAL A 330 -12.34 -6.15 11.36
N MET A 331 -12.53 -5.53 10.19
CA MET A 331 -13.42 -4.38 9.99
C MET A 331 -14.92 -4.77 10.00
N GLY A 332 -15.24 -6.06 10.12
CA GLY A 332 -16.63 -6.57 10.11
C GLY A 332 -17.20 -6.79 8.71
N TYR A 333 -16.37 -6.77 7.66
CA TYR A 333 -16.78 -7.01 6.29
C TYR A 333 -16.45 -8.42 5.80
N ASP A 334 -17.24 -8.93 4.86
CA ASP A 334 -16.93 -10.18 4.16
C ASP A 334 -15.78 -9.95 3.16
N PRO A 335 -14.62 -10.60 3.32
CA PRO A 335 -13.52 -10.49 2.36
C PRO A 335 -13.89 -10.92 0.93
N LYS A 336 -14.98 -11.69 0.78
CA LYS A 336 -15.53 -12.08 -0.53
C LYS A 336 -16.56 -11.10 -1.09
N ALA A 337 -16.84 -9.99 -0.39
CA ALA A 337 -17.73 -8.96 -0.91
C ALA A 337 -17.22 -8.44 -2.26
N ASP A 338 -18.18 -8.16 -3.14
CA ASP A 338 -17.95 -7.56 -4.45
C ASP A 338 -18.81 -6.31 -4.62
N ARG A 339 -18.68 -5.63 -5.76
CA ARG A 339 -19.44 -4.42 -6.09
C ARG A 339 -20.92 -4.58 -5.77
N GLY A 340 -21.50 -3.57 -5.12
CA GLY A 340 -22.89 -3.57 -4.62
C GLY A 340 -23.06 -4.09 -3.20
N LYS A 341 -21.97 -4.54 -2.54
CA LYS A 341 -21.97 -4.96 -1.13
C LYS A 341 -20.94 -4.17 -0.32
N PRO A 342 -21.22 -3.81 0.95
CA PRO A 342 -20.23 -3.14 1.79
C PRO A 342 -18.90 -3.91 1.89
N PRO A 343 -17.77 -3.23 1.84
CA PRO A 343 -17.54 -1.79 1.65
C PRO A 343 -17.41 -1.37 0.17
N PHE A 344 -17.77 -2.22 -0.80
CA PHE A 344 -17.64 -2.00 -2.25
C PHE A 344 -18.97 -1.59 -2.90
N GLU A 345 -19.77 -0.75 -2.25
CA GLU A 345 -21.11 -0.37 -2.74
C GLU A 345 -21.06 0.23 -4.16
N THR A 346 -20.06 1.08 -4.43
CA THR A 346 -19.94 1.83 -5.69
C THR A 346 -18.69 1.47 -6.50
N CYS A 347 -17.87 0.53 -6.04
CA CYS A 347 -16.60 0.18 -6.69
C CYS A 347 -16.40 -1.34 -6.77
N ASP A 348 -15.50 -1.76 -7.65
CA ASP A 348 -15.09 -3.18 -7.73
C ASP A 348 -14.20 -3.56 -6.54
N SER A 349 -14.25 -4.82 -6.14
CA SER A 349 -13.40 -5.33 -5.07
C SER A 349 -11.95 -5.46 -5.52
N THR A 350 -11.06 -4.67 -4.89
CA THR A 350 -9.60 -4.77 -5.11
C THR A 350 -9.09 -6.18 -4.79
N LEU A 351 -9.62 -6.81 -3.73
CA LEU A 351 -9.24 -8.18 -3.35
C LEU A 351 -9.63 -9.21 -4.41
N ARG A 352 -10.83 -9.09 -4.99
CA ARG A 352 -11.27 -9.99 -6.08
C ARG A 352 -10.37 -9.85 -7.31
N LEU A 353 -10.08 -8.62 -7.70
CA LEU A 353 -9.21 -8.34 -8.84
C LEU A 353 -7.79 -8.86 -8.61
N ALA A 354 -7.23 -8.68 -7.41
CA ALA A 354 -5.91 -9.18 -7.04
C ALA A 354 -5.84 -10.71 -6.99
N GLU A 355 -6.89 -11.37 -6.47
CA GLU A 355 -6.99 -12.83 -6.49
C GLU A 355 -7.10 -13.37 -7.93
N ALA A 356 -7.89 -12.72 -8.79
CA ALA A 356 -8.01 -13.07 -10.21
C ALA A 356 -6.68 -12.88 -10.97
N ALA A 357 -5.86 -11.88 -10.58
CA ALA A 357 -4.50 -11.68 -11.10
C ALA A 357 -3.46 -12.65 -10.50
N GLY A 358 -3.85 -13.55 -9.60
CA GLY A 358 -2.96 -14.53 -8.98
C GLY A 358 -2.02 -13.97 -7.91
N LEU A 359 -2.31 -12.79 -7.35
CA LEU A 359 -1.44 -12.11 -6.38
C LEU A 359 -1.60 -12.63 -4.95
N GLY A 360 -2.71 -13.29 -4.63
CA GLY A 360 -3.01 -13.84 -3.31
C GLY A 360 -4.45 -14.28 -3.19
N THR A 361 -4.84 -14.90 -2.07
CA THR A 361 -6.22 -15.33 -1.82
C THR A 361 -6.95 -14.44 -0.83
N ARG A 362 -8.26 -14.24 -1.05
CA ARG A 362 -9.20 -13.63 -0.11
C ARG A 362 -10.08 -14.66 0.62
N ASP A 363 -9.85 -15.95 0.40
CA ASP A 363 -10.57 -17.00 1.10
C ASP A 363 -9.99 -17.25 2.49
N MET A 364 -10.66 -16.74 3.53
CA MET A 364 -10.26 -16.86 4.93
C MET A 364 -9.99 -18.30 5.38
N ARG A 365 -10.61 -19.30 4.78
CA ARG A 365 -10.40 -20.74 5.11
C ARG A 365 -9.01 -21.23 4.69
N ARG A 366 -8.32 -20.48 3.82
CA ARG A 366 -6.99 -20.79 3.30
C ARG A 366 -5.90 -19.94 3.93
N ILE A 367 -6.27 -18.97 4.78
CA ILE A 367 -5.33 -18.03 5.41
C ILE A 367 -5.07 -18.49 6.84
N GLU A 368 -3.80 -18.75 7.14
CA GLU A 368 -3.35 -19.00 8.52
C GLU A 368 -3.29 -17.67 9.26
N VAL A 369 -4.22 -17.46 10.19
CA VAL A 369 -4.21 -16.29 11.10
C VAL A 369 -3.59 -16.71 12.43
N VAL A 370 -2.56 -15.96 12.87
CA VAL A 370 -1.86 -16.20 14.13
C VAL A 370 -2.00 -14.99 15.06
N GLY A 371 -1.85 -15.22 16.35
CA GLY A 371 -2.01 -14.21 17.40
C GLY A 371 -3.42 -14.13 17.92
N THR A 372 -4.02 -12.94 17.96
CA THR A 372 -5.38 -12.74 18.45
C THR A 372 -6.40 -13.20 17.40
N PRO A 373 -7.37 -14.06 17.75
CA PRO A 373 -8.44 -14.45 16.83
C PRO A 373 -9.20 -13.23 16.27
N VAL A 374 -9.55 -13.27 14.98
CA VAL A 374 -10.29 -12.18 14.32
C VAL A 374 -11.57 -11.85 15.07
N THR A 375 -12.29 -12.87 15.55
CA THR A 375 -13.56 -12.70 16.31
C THR A 375 -13.43 -11.92 17.60
N GLU A 376 -12.23 -11.86 18.19
CA GLU A 376 -11.97 -11.10 19.43
C GLU A 376 -11.62 -9.64 19.18
N VAL A 377 -11.17 -9.29 17.98
CA VAL A 377 -10.77 -7.93 17.57
C VAL A 377 -11.64 -7.35 16.47
N MET A 378 -12.68 -8.05 16.08
CA MET A 378 -13.63 -7.54 15.09
C MET A 378 -14.27 -6.25 15.58
N PHE A 379 -14.28 -5.24 14.71
CA PHE A 379 -14.87 -3.94 14.95
C PHE A 379 -15.80 -3.61 13.77
N ASP A 380 -17.08 -3.39 14.04
CA ASP A 380 -18.07 -3.15 13.00
C ASP A 380 -18.00 -1.71 12.50
N PHE A 381 -17.23 -1.47 11.42
CA PHE A 381 -17.11 -0.17 10.77
C PHE A 381 -18.45 0.34 10.24
N ALA A 382 -19.30 -0.55 9.74
CA ALA A 382 -20.60 -0.15 9.20
C ALA A 382 -21.56 0.33 10.29
N ALA A 383 -21.47 -0.21 11.51
CA ALA A 383 -22.31 0.23 12.62
C ALA A 383 -21.97 1.67 13.07
N VAL A 384 -20.68 2.05 13.05
CA VAL A 384 -20.23 3.40 13.47
C VAL A 384 -20.65 4.46 12.45
N ARG A 385 -20.73 4.13 11.15
CA ARG A 385 -21.21 5.05 10.08
C ARG A 385 -22.66 5.54 10.27
N LYS A 386 -23.49 4.81 10.99
CA LYS A 386 -24.94 5.04 11.10
C LYS A 386 -25.33 6.10 12.13
N HIS A 387 -24.37 6.65 12.83
CA HIS A 387 -24.53 7.69 13.84
C HIS A 387 -23.79 8.97 13.47
#